data_0c56d92e117a074e41119aec64dc1f6b
#
_entry.id   0c56d92e117a074e41119aec64dc1f6b
#
_cell.length_a   1.000
_cell.length_b   1.000
_cell.length_c   1.000
_cell.angle_alpha   90.00
_cell.angle_beta   90.00
_cell.angle_gamma   90.00
#
_symmetry.space_group_name_H-M   'P 1'
#
loop_
_entity.id
_entity.type
_entity.pdbx_description
1 polymer ?
#
loop_
_entity_poly.entity_id
_entity_poly.type
_entity_poly.pdbx_seq_one_letter_code
_entity_poly.pdbx_strand_id
1 'polypeptide(L)'
;MNNYFNYLTTILLLCWSLVTANAKTDEMRTVTVNGATRSYWLYVPDKVSASAPLVLSLHGTGGHATDKSPFRTSVADQVGCIVAYPQGENIFFPVFGSTLPGWHATGEDSKDIDFFKAVINDVAAHFSVDRKRVYCCGFSNGGMMTYTAACVVSDVFAAFSSISGYPINEFHLHQAGPRPVPFLHIHGKADDFVRYRHMPVIVDNMVARNGCNPVPKKTRGTGYDKSVYEATEGSFPYVYYEIDNMGHNDFTSQTEDGNSAMTMWKFMSQYTLDSPRDTTLVWQPHIEAEGWDPAAHGFDLNNATTLLNFGGEQSTWDNQNVYHSLQLRAGHYQLSFHAEGNTSARITVQLKSIADGKTYLDKTMSCGDVAVNFSVDKDWAEYQLTILRSSALEAIKLSNLSIHTAETSTGITVIRPNDQPARYYTLNGNRTNASQRGMIIRQEGGRTVKYILK
;
A
#
# COMPACT_ATOMS: atom_id res chain seq x y z
N MET A 1 48.06 25.95 -40.64
CA MET A 1 46.64 26.14 -40.17
C MET A 1 45.69 24.99 -40.51
N ASN A 2 46.10 23.96 -41.25
CA ASN A 2 45.19 22.89 -41.71
C ASN A 2 45.10 21.65 -40.79
N ASN A 3 45.96 21.53 -39.80
CA ASN A 3 45.94 20.31 -38.95
C ASN A 3 45.03 20.40 -37.71
N TYR A 4 44.63 21.58 -37.30
CA TYR A 4 43.72 21.75 -36.15
C TYR A 4 42.24 21.53 -36.51
N PHE A 5 41.88 21.73 -37.78
CA PHE A 5 40.50 21.57 -38.26
C PHE A 5 40.08 20.09 -38.35
N ASN A 6 41.03 19.19 -38.62
CA ASN A 6 40.77 17.75 -38.70
C ASN A 6 40.61 17.06 -37.33
N TYR A 7 41.22 17.59 -36.28
CA TYR A 7 41.07 17.05 -34.91
C TYR A 7 39.75 17.47 -34.27
N LEU A 8 39.24 18.68 -34.56
CA LEU A 8 37.94 19.11 -34.03
C LEU A 8 36.77 18.34 -34.66
N THR A 9 36.83 18.00 -35.94
CA THR A 9 35.79 17.20 -36.63
C THR A 9 35.80 15.75 -36.15
N THR A 10 36.94 15.17 -35.82
CA THR A 10 37.02 13.78 -35.30
C THR A 10 36.52 13.69 -33.88
N ILE A 11 36.74 14.69 -33.05
CA ILE A 11 36.21 14.73 -31.64
C ILE A 11 34.70 15.00 -31.63
N LEU A 12 34.17 15.82 -32.58
CA LEU A 12 32.70 16.01 -32.66
C LEU A 12 31.97 14.78 -33.22
N LEU A 13 32.60 13.92 -33.99
CA LEU A 13 32.02 12.66 -34.46
C LEU A 13 32.07 11.53 -33.43
N LEU A 14 32.98 11.61 -32.46
CA LEU A 14 33.08 10.62 -31.35
C LEU A 14 32.11 10.89 -30.20
N CYS A 15 31.52 12.08 -30.10
CA CYS A 15 30.49 12.40 -29.09
C CYS A 15 29.07 12.08 -29.55
N TRP A 16 28.86 11.57 -30.76
CA TRP A 16 27.51 11.34 -31.31
C TRP A 16 27.11 9.87 -31.42
N SER A 17 27.83 8.97 -30.76
CA SER A 17 27.52 7.55 -30.83
C SER A 17 27.65 6.85 -29.47
N LEU A 18 26.75 7.13 -28.55
CA LEU A 18 26.40 6.22 -27.46
C LEU A 18 24.92 6.41 -27.08
N VAL A 19 24.05 6.50 -28.09
CA VAL A 19 22.72 5.94 -27.92
C VAL A 19 22.87 4.46 -28.23
N THR A 20 23.26 3.65 -27.27
CA THR A 20 23.09 2.21 -27.39
C THR A 20 21.59 1.98 -27.51
N ALA A 21 21.09 1.77 -28.72
CA ALA A 21 19.81 1.13 -28.91
C ALA A 21 19.91 -0.20 -28.16
N ASN A 22 19.28 -0.31 -27.02
CA ASN A 22 19.15 -1.60 -26.35
C ASN A 22 18.39 -2.48 -27.34
N ALA A 23 19.04 -3.54 -27.84
CA ALA A 23 18.37 -4.53 -28.65
C ALA A 23 17.26 -5.16 -27.78
N LYS A 24 16.12 -5.44 -28.40
CA LYS A 24 15.01 -6.16 -27.76
C LYS A 24 15.53 -7.37 -27.01
N THR A 25 15.18 -7.46 -25.74
CA THR A 25 15.47 -8.65 -24.91
C THR A 25 14.16 -9.40 -24.67
N ASP A 26 14.17 -10.71 -24.93
CA ASP A 26 13.01 -11.59 -24.73
C ASP A 26 13.53 -12.97 -24.34
N GLU A 27 13.91 -13.16 -23.08
CA GLU A 27 14.69 -14.31 -22.62
C GLU A 27 14.34 -14.73 -21.18
N MET A 28 14.63 -16.00 -20.85
CA MET A 28 14.61 -16.51 -19.49
C MET A 28 15.91 -16.15 -18.78
N ARG A 29 15.79 -15.63 -17.57
CA ARG A 29 16.91 -15.32 -16.66
C ARG A 29 16.75 -16.03 -15.31
N THR A 30 17.81 -16.08 -14.54
CA THR A 30 17.82 -16.67 -13.21
C THR A 30 18.49 -15.77 -12.19
N VAL A 31 18.00 -15.86 -10.96
CA VAL A 31 18.60 -15.20 -9.78
C VAL A 31 18.71 -16.18 -8.63
N THR A 32 19.68 -15.98 -7.74
CA THR A 32 19.80 -16.78 -6.53
C THR A 32 19.13 -16.04 -5.37
N VAL A 33 18.21 -16.70 -4.69
CA VAL A 33 17.47 -16.16 -3.55
C VAL A 33 17.53 -17.17 -2.41
N ASN A 34 18.08 -16.77 -1.27
CA ASN A 34 18.20 -17.61 -0.08
C ASN A 34 18.82 -19.01 -0.37
N GLY A 35 19.81 -19.04 -1.29
CA GLY A 35 20.49 -20.28 -1.71
C GLY A 35 19.76 -21.09 -2.78
N ALA A 36 18.55 -20.71 -3.19
CA ALA A 36 17.78 -21.36 -4.26
C ALA A 36 17.86 -20.58 -5.56
N THR A 37 17.96 -21.28 -6.70
CA THR A 37 17.87 -20.64 -8.03
C THR A 37 16.41 -20.48 -8.41
N ARG A 38 16.00 -19.24 -8.69
CA ARG A 38 14.66 -18.88 -9.17
C ARG A 38 14.80 -18.31 -10.58
N SER A 39 13.79 -18.50 -11.42
CA SER A 39 13.79 -17.99 -12.80
C SER A 39 12.70 -16.96 -13.04
N TYR A 40 12.92 -16.08 -14.00
CA TYR A 40 11.94 -15.14 -14.51
C TYR A 40 12.16 -14.90 -16.00
N TRP A 41 11.10 -14.58 -16.73
CA TRP A 41 11.20 -14.15 -18.12
C TRP A 41 11.37 -12.63 -18.15
N LEU A 42 12.37 -12.13 -18.89
CA LEU A 42 12.61 -10.70 -19.08
C LEU A 42 12.20 -10.28 -20.47
N TYR A 43 11.42 -9.21 -20.54
CA TYR A 43 11.06 -8.55 -21.79
C TYR A 43 11.47 -7.08 -21.75
N VAL A 44 12.34 -6.67 -22.69
CA VAL A 44 12.76 -5.29 -22.90
C VAL A 44 12.42 -4.93 -24.33
N PRO A 45 11.52 -3.96 -24.59
CA PRO A 45 11.18 -3.55 -25.95
C PRO A 45 12.35 -2.82 -26.63
N ASP A 46 12.30 -2.73 -27.98
CA ASP A 46 13.32 -2.01 -28.76
C ASP A 46 13.43 -0.53 -28.37
N LYS A 47 12.33 0.05 -27.90
CA LYS A 47 12.25 1.46 -27.50
C LYS A 47 11.93 1.55 -26.02
N VAL A 48 12.96 1.75 -25.21
CA VAL A 48 12.83 2.05 -23.77
C VAL A 48 13.37 3.44 -23.48
N SER A 49 12.83 4.09 -22.46
CA SER A 49 13.37 5.37 -21.99
C SER A 49 14.75 5.17 -21.35
N ALA A 50 15.58 6.22 -21.34
CA ALA A 50 16.88 6.20 -20.65
C ALA A 50 16.80 5.86 -19.16
N SER A 51 15.63 5.95 -18.57
CA SER A 51 15.29 5.51 -17.22
C SER A 51 13.91 4.87 -17.29
N ALA A 52 13.88 3.55 -17.53
CA ALA A 52 12.67 2.82 -17.85
C ALA A 52 11.86 2.44 -16.60
N PRO A 53 10.52 2.52 -16.64
CA PRO A 53 9.69 1.85 -15.64
C PRO A 53 9.83 0.34 -15.75
N LEU A 54 9.68 -0.36 -14.61
CA LEU A 54 9.69 -1.82 -14.54
C LEU A 54 8.33 -2.33 -14.01
N VAL A 55 7.74 -3.29 -14.71
CA VAL A 55 6.53 -4.00 -14.27
C VAL A 55 6.88 -5.44 -13.91
N LEU A 56 6.55 -5.87 -12.70
CA LEU A 56 6.50 -7.29 -12.34
C LEU A 56 5.09 -7.79 -12.60
N SER A 57 4.97 -8.82 -13.46
CA SER A 57 3.68 -9.39 -13.87
C SER A 57 3.58 -10.85 -13.44
N LEU A 58 2.65 -11.16 -12.55
CA LEU A 58 2.55 -12.44 -11.84
C LEU A 58 1.44 -13.31 -12.44
N HIS A 59 1.81 -14.51 -12.92
CA HIS A 59 0.87 -15.49 -13.48
C HIS A 59 -0.09 -16.08 -12.43
N GLY A 60 -1.19 -16.69 -12.86
CA GLY A 60 -2.11 -17.44 -12.01
C GLY A 60 -1.59 -18.84 -11.64
N THR A 61 -2.34 -19.57 -10.81
CA THR A 61 -2.03 -20.98 -10.47
C THR A 61 -1.91 -21.82 -11.74
N GLY A 62 -0.83 -22.63 -11.84
CA GLY A 62 -0.54 -23.48 -13.00
C GLY A 62 0.04 -22.72 -14.20
N GLY A 63 0.15 -21.39 -14.14
CA GLY A 63 0.75 -20.58 -15.20
C GLY A 63 2.27 -20.57 -15.16
N HIS A 64 2.86 -19.99 -16.20
CA HIS A 64 4.30 -19.90 -16.38
C HIS A 64 4.76 -18.50 -16.73
N ALA A 65 6.01 -18.17 -16.43
CA ALA A 65 6.65 -16.92 -16.83
C ALA A 65 6.56 -16.67 -18.35
N THR A 66 6.55 -17.74 -19.14
CA THR A 66 6.43 -17.71 -20.61
C THR A 66 5.05 -17.29 -21.11
N ASP A 67 4.02 -17.32 -20.28
CA ASP A 67 2.65 -16.88 -20.65
C ASP A 67 2.59 -15.36 -20.86
N LYS A 68 3.53 -14.63 -20.27
CA LYS A 68 3.67 -13.16 -20.38
C LYS A 68 2.35 -12.43 -20.06
N SER A 69 1.76 -12.82 -18.92
CA SER A 69 0.41 -12.46 -18.48
C SER A 69 0.45 -11.99 -17.01
N PRO A 70 -0.48 -11.16 -16.56
CA PRO A 70 -1.54 -10.46 -17.31
C PRO A 70 -1.06 -9.22 -18.08
N PHE A 71 0.13 -8.68 -17.77
CA PHE A 71 0.68 -7.52 -18.48
C PHE A 71 1.32 -7.95 -19.79
N ARG A 72 0.70 -7.56 -20.92
CA ARG A 72 1.11 -8.06 -22.24
C ARG A 72 2.32 -7.31 -22.78
N THR A 73 3.22 -8.03 -23.49
CA THR A 73 4.41 -7.45 -24.15
C THR A 73 4.04 -6.38 -25.19
N SER A 74 2.89 -6.54 -25.85
CA SER A 74 2.39 -5.54 -26.82
C SER A 74 2.11 -4.17 -26.16
N VAL A 75 1.72 -4.15 -24.88
CA VAL A 75 1.60 -2.90 -24.12
C VAL A 75 2.98 -2.36 -23.77
N ALA A 76 3.91 -3.22 -23.36
CA ALA A 76 5.29 -2.81 -23.10
C ALA A 76 5.93 -2.14 -24.32
N ASP A 77 5.73 -2.69 -25.54
CA ASP A 77 6.19 -2.09 -26.80
C ASP A 77 5.61 -0.69 -27.05
N GLN A 78 4.34 -0.49 -26.71
CA GLN A 78 3.67 0.79 -26.90
C GLN A 78 4.14 1.88 -25.95
N VAL A 79 4.44 1.49 -24.69
CA VAL A 79 4.70 2.46 -23.62
C VAL A 79 6.17 2.57 -23.22
N GLY A 80 7.02 1.69 -23.72
CA GLY A 80 8.46 1.71 -23.47
C GLY A 80 8.86 1.30 -22.05
N CYS A 81 8.12 0.39 -21.41
CA CYS A 81 8.46 -0.15 -20.11
C CYS A 81 9.13 -1.53 -20.21
N ILE A 82 9.97 -1.87 -19.23
CA ILE A 82 10.53 -3.20 -19.05
C ILE A 82 9.52 -4.06 -18.29
N VAL A 83 9.39 -5.34 -18.65
CA VAL A 83 8.52 -6.27 -17.94
C VAL A 83 9.32 -7.50 -17.51
N ALA A 84 9.24 -7.83 -16.22
CA ALA A 84 9.69 -9.09 -15.69
C ALA A 84 8.46 -9.97 -15.37
N TYR A 85 8.51 -11.22 -15.79
CA TYR A 85 7.51 -12.24 -15.49
C TYR A 85 8.16 -13.30 -14.59
N PRO A 86 8.11 -13.16 -13.27
CA PRO A 86 8.68 -14.13 -12.35
C PRO A 86 7.98 -15.50 -12.49
N GLN A 87 8.72 -16.60 -12.27
CA GLN A 87 8.18 -17.96 -12.23
C GLN A 87 7.86 -18.34 -10.79
N GLY A 88 6.60 -18.65 -10.53
CA GLY A 88 6.14 -19.20 -9.25
C GLY A 88 6.70 -20.59 -8.97
N GLU A 89 6.86 -20.92 -7.71
CA GLU A 89 7.28 -22.24 -7.27
C GLU A 89 6.16 -23.27 -7.42
N ASN A 90 6.52 -24.55 -7.49
CA ASN A 90 5.57 -25.65 -7.41
C ASN A 90 5.08 -25.80 -5.96
N ILE A 91 3.84 -25.46 -5.69
CA ILE A 91 3.19 -25.57 -4.38
C ILE A 91 1.94 -26.43 -4.46
N PHE A 92 1.60 -27.11 -3.37
CA PHE A 92 0.38 -27.88 -3.31
C PHE A 92 -0.84 -26.99 -3.10
N PHE A 93 -1.80 -27.07 -4.02
CA PHE A 93 -3.07 -26.36 -3.92
C PHE A 93 -4.18 -27.35 -3.55
N PRO A 94 -4.70 -27.30 -2.31
CA PRO A 94 -5.76 -28.21 -1.85
C PRO A 94 -7.01 -28.19 -2.73
N VAL A 95 -7.38 -27.02 -3.26
CA VAL A 95 -8.55 -26.84 -4.13
C VAL A 95 -8.45 -27.62 -5.44
N PHE A 96 -7.24 -27.90 -5.92
CA PHE A 96 -6.98 -28.71 -7.12
C PHE A 96 -6.51 -30.12 -6.79
N GLY A 97 -6.16 -30.42 -5.52
CA GLY A 97 -5.52 -31.68 -5.13
C GLY A 97 -4.17 -31.94 -5.84
N SER A 98 -3.49 -30.90 -6.29
CA SER A 98 -2.31 -31.00 -7.16
C SER A 98 -1.24 -29.99 -6.77
N THR A 99 0.01 -30.33 -7.07
CA THR A 99 1.16 -29.45 -6.99
C THR A 99 1.34 -28.72 -8.32
N LEU A 100 1.25 -27.42 -8.32
CA LEU A 100 1.24 -26.55 -9.50
C LEU A 100 2.12 -25.33 -9.28
N PRO A 101 2.65 -24.69 -10.34
CA PRO A 101 3.29 -23.40 -10.22
C PRO A 101 2.35 -22.37 -9.61
N GLY A 102 2.84 -21.57 -8.67
CA GLY A 102 2.05 -20.54 -8.00
C GLY A 102 2.84 -19.73 -6.98
N TRP A 103 2.13 -18.94 -6.19
CA TRP A 103 2.68 -17.96 -5.25
C TRP A 103 2.23 -18.28 -3.83
N HIS A 104 3.13 -18.07 -2.88
CA HIS A 104 2.84 -18.13 -1.44
C HIS A 104 2.14 -16.82 -1.02
N ALA A 105 0.88 -16.66 -1.42
CA ALA A 105 0.12 -15.43 -1.25
C ALA A 105 -0.52 -15.25 0.14
N THR A 106 -0.20 -16.12 1.12
CA THR A 106 -0.90 -16.18 2.40
C THR A 106 -0.04 -15.84 3.62
N GLY A 107 1.15 -15.24 3.43
CA GLY A 107 2.04 -14.97 4.55
C GLY A 107 3.05 -13.87 4.28
N GLU A 108 3.61 -13.34 5.38
CA GLU A 108 4.64 -12.30 5.36
C GLU A 108 6.02 -12.84 5.04
N ASP A 109 6.28 -14.04 5.50
CA ASP A 109 7.47 -14.83 5.23
C ASP A 109 7.43 -15.48 3.84
N SER A 110 6.62 -14.89 2.95
CA SER A 110 6.59 -15.32 1.56
C SER A 110 7.97 -15.18 0.94
N LYS A 111 8.56 -16.33 0.60
CA LYS A 111 9.84 -16.44 -0.13
C LYS A 111 9.81 -15.69 -1.46
N ASP A 112 8.61 -15.44 -1.98
CA ASP A 112 8.39 -14.71 -3.23
C ASP A 112 8.71 -13.22 -3.08
N ILE A 113 8.58 -12.64 -1.89
CA ILE A 113 8.94 -11.24 -1.65
C ILE A 113 10.45 -10.99 -1.87
N ASP A 114 11.30 -11.85 -1.33
CA ASP A 114 12.75 -11.76 -1.55
C ASP A 114 13.10 -12.01 -3.02
N PHE A 115 12.37 -12.93 -3.66
CA PHE A 115 12.53 -13.19 -5.09
C PHE A 115 12.17 -11.95 -5.94
N PHE A 116 11.08 -11.25 -5.65
CA PHE A 116 10.72 -10.01 -6.37
C PHE A 116 11.80 -8.95 -6.22
N LYS A 117 12.34 -8.76 -5.01
CA LYS A 117 13.46 -7.83 -4.77
C LYS A 117 14.71 -8.22 -5.56
N ALA A 118 15.02 -9.53 -5.62
CA ALA A 118 16.16 -10.04 -6.37
C ALA A 118 15.98 -9.81 -7.89
N VAL A 119 14.78 -10.05 -8.43
CA VAL A 119 14.46 -9.77 -9.84
C VAL A 119 14.63 -8.28 -10.16
N ILE A 120 14.09 -7.39 -9.34
CA ILE A 120 14.23 -5.93 -9.51
C ILE A 120 15.70 -5.54 -9.51
N ASN A 121 16.51 -6.11 -8.61
CA ASN A 121 17.93 -5.82 -8.50
C ASN A 121 18.71 -6.34 -9.72
N ASP A 122 18.41 -7.54 -10.22
CA ASP A 122 19.05 -8.10 -11.40
C ASP A 122 18.73 -7.28 -12.65
N VAL A 123 17.46 -6.95 -12.87
CA VAL A 123 17.08 -6.10 -14.03
C VAL A 123 17.76 -4.74 -13.94
N ALA A 124 17.77 -4.09 -12.78
CA ALA A 124 18.40 -2.78 -12.60
C ALA A 124 19.94 -2.80 -12.64
N ALA A 125 20.57 -3.97 -12.49
CA ALA A 125 22.00 -4.14 -12.69
C ALA A 125 22.41 -4.18 -14.17
N HIS A 126 21.48 -4.56 -15.08
CA HIS A 126 21.75 -4.75 -16.49
C HIS A 126 21.07 -3.68 -17.38
N PHE A 127 20.01 -3.03 -16.88
CA PHE A 127 19.23 -2.03 -17.61
C PHE A 127 19.02 -0.79 -16.76
N SER A 128 18.88 0.35 -17.41
CA SER A 128 18.61 1.62 -16.72
C SER A 128 17.15 1.68 -16.26
N VAL A 129 16.88 1.11 -15.08
CA VAL A 129 15.55 1.09 -14.45
C VAL A 129 15.38 2.32 -13.55
N ASP A 130 14.24 2.98 -13.67
CA ASP A 130 13.78 3.95 -12.68
C ASP A 130 13.18 3.22 -11.46
N ARG A 131 13.96 3.08 -10.40
CA ARG A 131 13.53 2.39 -9.18
C ARG A 131 12.35 3.06 -8.46
N LYS A 132 12.02 4.29 -8.82
CA LYS A 132 10.82 4.98 -8.30
C LYS A 132 9.56 4.62 -9.08
N ARG A 133 9.70 4.01 -10.26
CA ARG A 133 8.62 3.56 -11.14
C ARG A 133 8.66 2.03 -11.32
N VAL A 134 8.64 1.30 -10.23
CA VAL A 134 8.49 -0.15 -10.21
C VAL A 134 7.05 -0.48 -9.82
N TYR A 135 6.39 -1.33 -10.60
CA TYR A 135 4.98 -1.67 -10.45
C TYR A 135 4.80 -3.17 -10.33
N CYS A 136 3.74 -3.61 -9.65
CA CYS A 136 3.38 -5.02 -9.53
C CYS A 136 1.94 -5.24 -9.99
N CYS A 137 1.73 -6.24 -10.85
CA CYS A 137 0.40 -6.69 -11.20
C CYS A 137 0.33 -8.21 -11.28
N GLY A 138 -0.88 -8.78 -11.19
CA GLY A 138 -1.03 -10.21 -11.24
C GLY A 138 -2.45 -10.68 -11.55
N PHE A 139 -2.53 -11.93 -12.00
CA PHE A 139 -3.79 -12.62 -12.29
C PHE A 139 -4.03 -13.74 -11.27
N SER A 140 -5.29 -13.91 -10.82
CA SER A 140 -5.71 -15.03 -9.97
C SER A 140 -4.81 -15.15 -8.72
N ASN A 141 -4.12 -16.26 -8.51
CA ASN A 141 -3.13 -16.42 -7.43
C ASN A 141 -1.99 -15.36 -7.50
N GLY A 142 -1.57 -14.94 -8.71
CA GLY A 142 -0.67 -13.79 -8.88
C GLY A 142 -1.31 -12.47 -8.45
N GLY A 143 -2.61 -12.32 -8.68
CA GLY A 143 -3.38 -11.18 -8.17
C GLY A 143 -3.48 -11.19 -6.63
N MET A 144 -3.68 -12.36 -6.01
CA MET A 144 -3.61 -12.52 -4.56
C MET A 144 -2.23 -12.15 -4.02
N MET A 145 -1.16 -12.58 -4.71
CA MET A 145 0.21 -12.22 -4.35
C MET A 145 0.49 -10.72 -4.53
N THR A 146 -0.17 -10.07 -5.49
CA THR A 146 -0.11 -8.60 -5.65
C THR A 146 -0.67 -7.87 -4.43
N TYR A 147 -1.77 -8.36 -3.84
CA TYR A 147 -2.28 -7.83 -2.57
C TYR A 147 -1.31 -8.08 -1.42
N THR A 148 -0.70 -9.26 -1.34
CA THR A 148 0.35 -9.56 -0.36
C THR A 148 1.53 -8.59 -0.50
N ALA A 149 2.03 -8.38 -1.72
CA ALA A 149 3.11 -7.43 -1.97
C ALA A 149 2.73 -6.00 -1.59
N ALA A 150 1.48 -5.59 -1.86
CA ALA A 150 0.97 -4.28 -1.44
C ALA A 150 0.94 -4.13 0.09
N CYS A 151 0.73 -5.21 0.84
CA CYS A 151 0.76 -5.21 2.30
C CYS A 151 2.18 -5.26 2.89
N VAL A 152 3.07 -6.04 2.30
CA VAL A 152 4.38 -6.36 2.91
C VAL A 152 5.51 -5.47 2.40
N VAL A 153 5.51 -5.12 1.11
CA VAL A 153 6.60 -4.39 0.44
C VAL A 153 6.10 -3.20 -0.35
N SER A 154 5.13 -2.49 0.20
CA SER A 154 4.59 -1.28 -0.43
C SER A 154 5.63 -0.16 -0.65
N ASP A 155 6.78 -0.22 0.01
CA ASP A 155 7.92 0.68 -0.15
C ASP A 155 8.82 0.35 -1.36
N VAL A 156 8.60 -0.81 -1.99
CA VAL A 156 9.35 -1.26 -3.18
C VAL A 156 8.60 -0.91 -4.47
N PHE A 157 7.28 -0.94 -4.44
CA PHE A 157 6.44 -0.71 -5.61
C PHE A 157 5.65 0.59 -5.53
N ALA A 158 5.65 1.35 -6.62
CA ALA A 158 4.95 2.64 -6.69
C ALA A 158 3.42 2.47 -6.78
N ALA A 159 2.94 1.44 -7.47
CA ALA A 159 1.52 1.14 -7.62
C ALA A 159 1.29 -0.35 -7.92
N PHE A 160 0.05 -0.79 -7.73
CA PHE A 160 -0.35 -2.18 -7.85
C PHE A 160 -1.61 -2.33 -8.72
N SER A 161 -1.74 -3.50 -9.37
CA SER A 161 -2.97 -3.86 -10.06
C SER A 161 -3.23 -5.36 -10.02
N SER A 162 -4.47 -5.76 -9.75
CA SER A 162 -4.88 -7.16 -9.75
C SER A 162 -6.01 -7.40 -10.74
N ILE A 163 -6.00 -8.55 -11.41
CA ILE A 163 -7.13 -9.02 -12.21
C ILE A 163 -7.56 -10.41 -11.73
N SER A 164 -8.84 -10.57 -11.44
CA SER A 164 -9.49 -11.81 -10.99
C SER A 164 -8.78 -12.49 -9.80
N GLY A 165 -8.17 -11.69 -8.90
CA GLY A 165 -7.47 -12.21 -7.72
C GLY A 165 -7.54 -11.25 -6.54
N TYR A 166 -7.99 -11.73 -5.37
CA TYR A 166 -8.07 -10.98 -4.12
C TYR A 166 -7.59 -11.84 -2.95
N PRO A 167 -7.27 -11.28 -1.77
CA PRO A 167 -6.82 -12.04 -0.61
C PRO A 167 -7.79 -13.16 -0.23
N ILE A 168 -7.27 -14.38 -0.04
CA ILE A 168 -8.10 -15.56 0.29
C ILE A 168 -8.40 -15.63 1.79
N ASN A 169 -7.53 -15.08 2.62
CA ASN A 169 -7.67 -15.10 4.08
C ASN A 169 -7.90 -13.69 4.62
N GLU A 170 -8.56 -13.62 5.75
CA GLU A 170 -8.85 -12.38 6.46
C GLU A 170 -7.57 -11.62 6.85
N PHE A 171 -6.45 -12.31 6.98
CA PHE A 171 -5.15 -11.74 7.33
C PHE A 171 -4.80 -10.52 6.45
N HIS A 172 -4.91 -10.64 5.14
CA HIS A 172 -4.57 -9.55 4.22
C HIS A 172 -5.67 -8.48 4.09
N LEU A 173 -6.89 -8.79 4.51
CA LEU A 173 -7.98 -7.82 4.51
C LEU A 173 -7.80 -6.76 5.59
N HIS A 174 -7.19 -7.14 6.71
CA HIS A 174 -7.03 -6.28 7.89
C HIS A 174 -5.60 -5.74 8.06
N GLN A 175 -4.65 -6.16 7.21
CA GLN A 175 -3.30 -5.65 7.25
C GLN A 175 -3.21 -4.24 6.66
N ALA A 176 -2.90 -3.29 7.51
CA ALA A 176 -2.29 -2.06 7.07
C ALA A 176 -0.83 -2.36 6.70
N GLY A 177 -0.49 -2.27 5.42
CA GLY A 177 0.90 -2.31 4.98
C GLY A 177 1.68 -1.11 5.52
N PRO A 178 2.99 -1.02 5.24
CA PRO A 178 3.83 0.10 5.66
C PRO A 178 3.30 1.47 5.21
N ARG A 179 2.45 1.53 4.22
CA ARG A 179 1.82 2.74 3.71
C ARG A 179 0.56 2.45 2.90
N PRO A 180 -0.34 3.42 2.69
CA PRO A 180 -1.35 3.38 1.62
C PRO A 180 -0.69 3.20 0.25
N VAL A 181 -1.38 2.59 -0.68
CA VAL A 181 -0.85 2.31 -2.04
C VAL A 181 -1.89 2.62 -3.10
N PRO A 182 -1.48 3.18 -4.25
CA PRO A 182 -2.35 3.21 -5.43
C PRO A 182 -2.68 1.79 -5.86
N PHE A 183 -3.96 1.45 -5.92
CA PHE A 183 -4.39 0.09 -6.27
C PHE A 183 -5.54 0.09 -7.25
N LEU A 184 -5.41 -0.69 -8.32
CA LEU A 184 -6.47 -0.95 -9.29
C LEU A 184 -6.84 -2.43 -9.28
N HIS A 185 -8.13 -2.74 -9.20
CA HIS A 185 -8.65 -4.09 -9.30
C HIS A 185 -9.60 -4.24 -10.48
N ILE A 186 -9.46 -5.31 -11.26
CA ILE A 186 -10.35 -5.68 -12.36
C ILE A 186 -10.94 -7.05 -12.03
N HIS A 187 -12.29 -7.18 -12.07
CA HIS A 187 -12.94 -8.44 -11.78
C HIS A 187 -14.12 -8.70 -12.70
N GLY A 188 -14.27 -9.94 -13.12
CA GLY A 188 -15.41 -10.38 -13.91
C GLY A 188 -16.64 -10.64 -13.05
N LYS A 189 -17.80 -10.09 -13.43
CA LYS A 189 -19.07 -10.34 -12.73
C LYS A 189 -19.54 -11.80 -12.81
N ALA A 190 -19.04 -12.57 -13.77
CA ALA A 190 -19.34 -14.00 -13.94
C ALA A 190 -18.18 -14.89 -13.44
N ASP A 191 -17.26 -14.36 -12.61
CA ASP A 191 -16.20 -15.15 -12.00
C ASP A 191 -16.75 -15.96 -10.82
N ASP A 192 -16.98 -17.25 -11.05
CA ASP A 192 -17.44 -18.20 -10.04
C ASP A 192 -16.27 -18.97 -9.38
N PHE A 193 -15.05 -18.81 -9.89
CA PHE A 193 -13.86 -19.47 -9.37
C PHE A 193 -13.23 -18.66 -8.24
N VAL A 194 -12.77 -17.43 -8.53
CA VAL A 194 -12.48 -16.40 -7.53
C VAL A 194 -13.71 -15.51 -7.44
N ARG A 195 -14.61 -15.90 -6.56
CA ARG A 195 -16.03 -15.50 -6.63
C ARG A 195 -16.24 -14.00 -6.54
N TYR A 196 -16.84 -13.44 -7.61
CA TYR A 196 -17.21 -12.02 -7.68
C TYR A 196 -18.02 -11.53 -6.47
N ARG A 197 -18.91 -12.39 -5.92
CA ARG A 197 -19.77 -12.02 -4.77
C ARG A 197 -19.00 -11.59 -3.51
N HIS A 198 -17.71 -11.88 -3.41
CA HIS A 198 -16.88 -11.46 -2.27
C HIS A 198 -16.25 -10.08 -2.48
N MET A 199 -16.32 -9.54 -3.69
CA MET A 199 -15.68 -8.27 -4.02
C MET A 199 -16.14 -7.08 -3.16
N PRO A 200 -17.41 -6.94 -2.74
CA PRO A 200 -17.79 -5.82 -1.88
C PRO A 200 -16.93 -5.72 -0.62
N VAL A 201 -16.73 -6.83 0.09
CA VAL A 201 -15.90 -6.88 1.30
C VAL A 201 -14.43 -6.51 1.01
N ILE A 202 -13.89 -7.00 -0.13
CA ILE A 202 -12.52 -6.69 -0.54
C ILE A 202 -12.37 -5.20 -0.84
N VAL A 203 -13.34 -4.62 -1.55
CA VAL A 203 -13.37 -3.19 -1.88
C VAL A 203 -13.39 -2.36 -0.61
N ASP A 204 -14.31 -2.65 0.30
CA ASP A 204 -14.48 -1.91 1.56
C ASP A 204 -13.20 -1.93 2.39
N ASN A 205 -12.57 -3.08 2.52
CA ASN A 205 -11.30 -3.21 3.24
C ASN A 205 -10.15 -2.41 2.60
N MET A 206 -10.05 -2.41 1.25
CA MET A 206 -9.02 -1.65 0.56
C MET A 206 -9.26 -0.15 0.60
N VAL A 207 -10.52 0.26 0.52
CA VAL A 207 -10.94 1.66 0.68
C VAL A 207 -10.60 2.17 2.08
N ALA A 208 -10.93 1.40 3.11
CA ALA A 208 -10.59 1.72 4.50
C ALA A 208 -9.07 1.79 4.71
N ARG A 209 -8.35 0.76 4.24
CA ARG A 209 -6.89 0.67 4.35
C ARG A 209 -6.18 1.85 3.72
N ASN A 210 -6.64 2.30 2.56
CA ASN A 210 -6.06 3.44 1.87
C ASN A 210 -6.56 4.80 2.40
N GLY A 211 -7.55 4.82 3.29
CA GLY A 211 -8.17 6.06 3.73
C GLY A 211 -8.87 6.81 2.58
N CYS A 212 -9.53 6.09 1.69
CA CYS A 212 -10.25 6.71 0.58
C CYS A 212 -11.63 7.23 1.00
N ASN A 213 -12.19 8.13 0.17
CA ASN A 213 -13.60 8.45 0.28
C ASN A 213 -14.44 7.17 0.04
N PRO A 214 -15.29 6.74 0.98
CA PRO A 214 -16.09 5.53 0.85
C PRO A 214 -17.15 5.62 -0.24
N VAL A 215 -17.53 6.81 -0.68
CA VAL A 215 -18.49 7.01 -1.76
C VAL A 215 -17.74 7.14 -3.10
N PRO A 216 -17.80 6.11 -3.97
CA PRO A 216 -17.06 6.13 -5.21
C PRO A 216 -17.69 7.05 -6.26
N LYS A 217 -16.87 7.60 -7.12
CA LYS A 217 -17.30 8.13 -8.40
C LYS A 217 -17.53 6.95 -9.36
N LYS A 218 -18.77 6.70 -9.71
CA LYS A 218 -19.16 5.60 -10.60
C LYS A 218 -19.30 6.05 -12.05
N THR A 219 -18.78 5.22 -12.96
CA THR A 219 -18.94 5.38 -14.40
C THR A 219 -19.37 4.06 -15.02
N ARG A 220 -20.42 4.08 -15.84
CA ARG A 220 -20.81 2.93 -16.66
C ARG A 220 -20.22 3.09 -18.07
N GLY A 221 -19.39 2.14 -18.47
CA GLY A 221 -18.86 2.02 -19.83
C GLY A 221 -19.52 0.87 -20.60
N THR A 222 -19.04 0.63 -21.82
CA THR A 222 -19.52 -0.50 -22.63
C THR A 222 -18.92 -1.81 -22.09
N GLY A 223 -19.74 -2.60 -21.39
CA GLY A 223 -19.33 -3.90 -20.84
C GLY A 223 -18.60 -3.83 -19.51
N TYR A 224 -18.58 -2.69 -18.82
CA TYR A 224 -18.00 -2.58 -17.48
C TYR A 224 -18.64 -1.48 -16.63
N ASP A 225 -18.57 -1.64 -15.33
CA ASP A 225 -18.72 -0.58 -14.35
C ASP A 225 -17.35 -0.22 -13.77
N LYS A 226 -17.10 1.07 -13.55
CA LYS A 226 -15.90 1.59 -12.91
C LYS A 226 -16.27 2.38 -11.68
N SER A 227 -15.67 2.06 -10.57
CA SER A 227 -15.75 2.79 -9.31
C SER A 227 -14.38 3.37 -8.95
N VAL A 228 -14.31 4.67 -8.72
CA VAL A 228 -13.09 5.36 -8.27
C VAL A 228 -13.34 5.84 -6.85
N TYR A 229 -12.68 5.21 -5.90
CA TYR A 229 -12.62 5.65 -4.51
C TYR A 229 -11.45 6.62 -4.38
N GLU A 230 -11.77 7.90 -4.35
CA GLU A 230 -10.76 8.95 -4.36
C GLU A 230 -9.96 8.98 -3.06
N ALA A 231 -8.67 9.26 -3.19
CA ALA A 231 -7.81 9.47 -2.06
C ALA A 231 -8.25 10.69 -1.24
N THR A 232 -8.24 10.57 0.07
CA THR A 232 -8.21 11.72 0.96
C THR A 232 -6.80 12.29 1.05
N GLU A 233 -6.61 13.41 1.77
CA GLU A 233 -5.28 14.00 1.92
C GLU A 233 -4.29 12.98 2.51
N GLY A 234 -3.15 12.81 1.85
CA GLY A 234 -2.09 11.91 2.28
C GLY A 234 -2.23 10.44 1.87
N SER A 235 -3.27 10.09 1.14
CA SER A 235 -3.58 8.72 0.73
C SER A 235 -3.46 8.48 -0.79
N PHE A 236 -3.94 7.32 -1.26
CA PHE A 236 -3.97 6.94 -2.67
C PHE A 236 -5.32 6.31 -3.03
N PRO A 237 -5.80 6.46 -4.28
CA PRO A 237 -7.08 5.93 -4.70
C PRO A 237 -7.08 4.41 -4.79
N TYR A 238 -8.27 3.84 -4.58
CA TYR A 238 -8.60 2.49 -4.99
C TYR A 238 -9.55 2.56 -6.18
N VAL A 239 -9.20 1.90 -7.29
CA VAL A 239 -10.01 1.88 -8.52
C VAL A 239 -10.48 0.47 -8.79
N TYR A 240 -11.78 0.30 -9.00
CA TYR A 240 -12.39 -1.00 -9.20
C TYR A 240 -13.18 -1.05 -10.51
N TYR A 241 -12.87 -2.05 -11.34
CA TYR A 241 -13.59 -2.38 -12.56
C TYR A 241 -14.34 -3.70 -12.42
N GLU A 242 -15.62 -3.67 -12.73
CA GLU A 242 -16.53 -4.81 -12.75
C GLU A 242 -16.91 -5.11 -14.20
N ILE A 243 -16.40 -6.21 -14.75
CA ILE A 243 -16.53 -6.52 -16.18
C ILE A 243 -17.72 -7.43 -16.41
N ASP A 244 -18.64 -7.01 -17.28
CA ASP A 244 -19.84 -7.77 -17.63
C ASP A 244 -19.48 -9.07 -18.35
N ASN A 245 -20.15 -10.18 -17.97
CA ASN A 245 -19.99 -11.50 -18.57
C ASN A 245 -18.57 -12.07 -18.60
N MET A 246 -17.61 -11.42 -17.95
CA MET A 246 -16.26 -11.93 -17.79
C MET A 246 -16.26 -12.97 -16.67
N GLY A 247 -15.79 -14.18 -16.97
CA GLY A 247 -15.47 -15.22 -15.99
C GLY A 247 -14.07 -15.02 -15.41
N HIS A 248 -13.44 -16.13 -14.99
CA HIS A 248 -12.08 -16.13 -14.43
C HIS A 248 -11.02 -15.99 -15.53
N ASN A 249 -10.67 -14.78 -15.91
CA ASN A 249 -9.75 -14.48 -17.01
C ASN A 249 -8.64 -13.49 -16.61
N ASP A 250 -7.49 -13.63 -17.27
CA ASP A 250 -6.31 -12.78 -17.09
C ASP A 250 -6.31 -11.53 -17.99
N PHE A 251 -7.30 -11.40 -18.85
CA PHE A 251 -7.38 -10.36 -19.86
C PHE A 251 -8.85 -10.04 -20.23
N THR A 252 -9.11 -8.77 -20.51
CA THR A 252 -10.34 -8.30 -21.12
C THR A 252 -10.06 -7.11 -22.05
N SER A 253 -10.84 -6.99 -23.13
CA SER A 253 -10.87 -5.81 -24.00
C SER A 253 -11.95 -4.80 -23.60
N GLN A 254 -12.73 -5.10 -22.57
CA GLN A 254 -13.88 -4.31 -22.14
C GLN A 254 -13.50 -3.25 -21.11
N THR A 255 -12.55 -2.37 -21.46
CA THR A 255 -12.17 -1.20 -20.66
C THR A 255 -12.06 0.01 -21.58
N GLU A 256 -12.13 1.24 -21.04
CA GLU A 256 -11.98 2.47 -21.82
C GLU A 256 -10.64 2.59 -22.56
N ASP A 257 -9.64 1.88 -22.12
CA ASP A 257 -8.28 1.91 -22.69
C ASP A 257 -8.08 0.82 -23.77
N GLY A 258 -9.12 0.09 -24.11
CA GLY A 258 -9.12 -0.95 -25.14
C GLY A 258 -8.69 -2.33 -24.65
N ASN A 259 -8.00 -2.42 -23.49
CA ASN A 259 -7.72 -3.69 -22.82
C ASN A 259 -7.24 -3.48 -21.39
N SER A 260 -7.38 -4.55 -20.57
CA SER A 260 -7.01 -4.54 -19.15
C SER A 260 -5.54 -4.21 -18.89
N ALA A 261 -4.60 -4.68 -19.72
CA ALA A 261 -3.17 -4.42 -19.51
C ALA A 261 -2.82 -2.93 -19.73
N MET A 262 -3.44 -2.28 -20.72
CA MET A 262 -3.29 -0.84 -20.93
C MET A 262 -3.95 -0.04 -19.80
N THR A 263 -5.10 -0.48 -19.31
CA THR A 263 -5.77 0.14 -18.15
C THR A 263 -4.90 0.05 -16.89
N MET A 264 -4.30 -1.12 -16.62
CA MET A 264 -3.32 -1.29 -15.54
C MET A 264 -2.15 -0.31 -15.69
N TRP A 265 -1.59 -0.21 -16.89
CA TRP A 265 -0.49 0.71 -17.16
C TRP A 265 -0.87 2.16 -16.93
N LYS A 266 -1.95 2.62 -17.55
CA LYS A 266 -2.39 4.02 -17.42
C LYS A 266 -2.71 4.41 -15.98
N PHE A 267 -3.17 3.46 -15.17
CA PHE A 267 -3.34 3.69 -13.75
C PHE A 267 -1.99 3.74 -13.02
N MET A 268 -1.19 2.67 -13.12
CA MET A 268 0.04 2.54 -12.32
C MET A 268 1.07 3.61 -12.66
N SER A 269 1.22 3.97 -13.94
CA SER A 269 2.22 4.93 -14.41
C SER A 269 2.03 6.37 -13.94
N GLN A 270 0.88 6.69 -13.32
CA GLN A 270 0.62 7.99 -12.70
C GLN A 270 1.41 8.18 -11.39
N TYR A 271 1.93 7.09 -10.80
CA TYR A 271 2.52 7.10 -9.47
C TYR A 271 3.99 6.78 -9.49
N THR A 272 4.70 7.40 -8.55
CA THR A 272 6.09 7.08 -8.21
C THR A 272 6.19 6.83 -6.71
N LEU A 273 7.27 6.23 -6.25
CA LEU A 273 7.53 6.08 -4.81
C LEU A 273 7.63 7.42 -4.06
N ASP A 274 7.90 8.51 -4.78
CA ASP A 274 7.93 9.87 -4.21
C ASP A 274 6.58 10.59 -4.28
N SER A 275 5.53 9.97 -4.83
CA SER A 275 4.20 10.58 -4.84
C SER A 275 3.79 10.97 -3.43
N PRO A 276 3.24 12.17 -3.20
CA PRO A 276 2.85 12.63 -1.88
C PRO A 276 1.92 11.62 -1.18
N ARG A 277 2.20 11.31 0.06
CA ARG A 277 1.46 10.34 0.87
C ARG A 277 1.67 10.60 2.35
N ASP A 278 0.72 10.18 3.17
CA ASP A 278 0.95 10.00 4.60
C ASP A 278 1.55 8.60 4.83
N THR A 279 2.86 8.54 5.04
CA THR A 279 3.57 7.28 5.29
C THR A 279 3.40 6.77 6.72
N THR A 280 2.73 7.52 7.58
CA THR A 280 2.50 7.16 8.98
C THR A 280 1.17 6.45 9.18
N LEU A 281 0.21 6.60 8.25
CA LEU A 281 -1.10 5.94 8.38
C LEU A 281 -0.95 4.41 8.34
N VAL A 282 -1.40 3.76 9.38
CA VAL A 282 -1.36 2.30 9.56
C VAL A 282 -2.75 1.70 9.41
N TRP A 283 -3.76 2.37 9.97
CA TRP A 283 -5.13 1.90 9.95
C TRP A 283 -6.13 3.06 10.10
N GLN A 284 -7.22 2.93 9.37
CA GLN A 284 -8.38 3.80 9.43
C GLN A 284 -9.63 2.96 9.15
N PRO A 285 -10.68 3.06 9.94
CA PRO A 285 -11.89 2.29 9.69
C PRO A 285 -12.64 2.83 8.47
N HIS A 286 -13.26 1.92 7.75
CA HIS A 286 -14.31 2.25 6.80
C HIS A 286 -15.67 2.22 7.52
N ILE A 287 -16.55 3.18 7.26
CA ILE A 287 -17.83 3.34 7.96
C ILE A 287 -18.76 2.13 7.78
N GLU A 288 -18.68 1.49 6.60
CA GLU A 288 -19.48 0.32 6.23
C GLU A 288 -18.69 -0.99 6.33
N ALA A 289 -17.50 -0.96 6.94
CA ALA A 289 -16.65 -2.13 7.02
C ALA A 289 -17.28 -3.22 7.87
N GLU A 290 -17.24 -4.44 7.39
CA GLU A 290 -17.58 -5.61 8.19
C GLU A 290 -16.70 -5.68 9.44
N GLY A 291 -17.26 -6.17 10.54
CA GLY A 291 -16.61 -6.19 11.86
C GLY A 291 -17.06 -5.06 12.77
N TRP A 292 -17.71 -4.05 12.22
CA TRP A 292 -18.47 -3.08 12.99
C TRP A 292 -19.96 -3.40 12.81
N ASP A 293 -20.59 -4.03 13.77
CA ASP A 293 -22.04 -4.25 13.75
C ASP A 293 -22.75 -3.12 14.51
N PRO A 294 -23.22 -2.07 13.82
CA PRO A 294 -23.87 -0.94 14.45
C PRO A 294 -25.20 -1.32 15.08
N ALA A 295 -25.91 -2.29 14.52
CA ALA A 295 -27.22 -2.71 15.03
C ALA A 295 -27.06 -3.47 16.36
N ALA A 296 -26.02 -4.32 16.48
CA ALA A 296 -25.73 -5.06 17.71
C ALA A 296 -25.21 -4.14 18.83
N HIS A 297 -24.66 -2.98 18.49
CA HIS A 297 -23.99 -2.08 19.44
C HIS A 297 -24.66 -0.71 19.59
N GLY A 298 -25.80 -0.48 18.97
CA GLY A 298 -26.58 0.77 19.07
C GLY A 298 -25.87 1.99 18.49
N PHE A 299 -25.13 1.82 17.40
CA PHE A 299 -24.40 2.90 16.70
C PHE A 299 -25.17 3.41 15.50
N ASP A 300 -25.07 4.71 15.26
CA ASP A 300 -25.55 5.37 14.05
C ASP A 300 -24.38 5.76 13.16
N LEU A 301 -24.27 5.14 12.00
CA LEU A 301 -23.23 5.38 10.99
C LEU A 301 -23.67 6.34 9.87
N ASN A 302 -24.72 7.11 10.05
CA ASN A 302 -25.37 7.89 8.98
C ASN A 302 -24.56 9.06 8.43
N ASN A 303 -23.36 9.35 8.97
CA ASN A 303 -22.54 10.46 8.50
C ASN A 303 -21.14 9.97 8.08
N ALA A 304 -20.73 10.29 6.85
CA ALA A 304 -19.42 9.92 6.29
C ALA A 304 -18.21 10.42 7.10
N THR A 305 -18.36 11.50 7.87
CA THR A 305 -17.30 12.02 8.77
C THR A 305 -17.42 11.50 10.20
N THR A 306 -18.50 10.78 10.50
CA THR A 306 -18.80 10.24 11.83
C THR A 306 -18.70 8.74 11.77
N LEU A 307 -17.75 8.18 12.51
CA LEU A 307 -17.56 6.74 12.53
C LEU A 307 -18.55 6.04 13.46
N LEU A 308 -18.84 6.67 14.61
CA LEU A 308 -19.61 6.06 15.66
C LEU A 308 -20.45 7.11 16.39
N ASN A 309 -21.72 6.83 16.55
CA ASN A 309 -22.61 7.58 17.42
C ASN A 309 -23.08 6.64 18.53
N PHE A 310 -22.58 6.83 19.73
CA PHE A 310 -23.07 6.13 20.91
C PHE A 310 -24.41 6.74 21.31
N GLY A 311 -25.52 6.12 20.89
CA GLY A 311 -26.88 6.58 21.19
C GLY A 311 -27.09 6.77 22.70
N GLY A 312 -27.84 7.83 23.06
CA GLY A 312 -28.15 8.15 24.45
C GLY A 312 -29.19 7.22 25.11
N GLU A 313 -29.76 6.26 24.40
CA GLU A 313 -30.73 5.34 24.96
C GLU A 313 -30.07 4.18 25.69
N GLN A 314 -30.62 3.85 26.84
CA GLN A 314 -30.18 2.74 27.68
C GLN A 314 -30.51 1.43 26.95
N SER A 315 -29.53 0.79 26.34
CA SER A 315 -29.71 -0.57 25.90
C SER A 315 -29.40 -1.53 27.04
N THR A 316 -30.22 -2.56 27.17
CA THR A 316 -30.15 -3.56 28.25
C THR A 316 -28.98 -4.55 28.09
N TRP A 317 -28.11 -4.33 27.16
CA TRP A 317 -27.00 -5.21 26.82
C TRP A 317 -25.67 -4.48 27.02
N ASP A 318 -24.59 -5.22 27.03
CA ASP A 318 -23.19 -4.76 27.12
C ASP A 318 -22.75 -3.88 25.91
N ASN A 319 -23.66 -3.15 25.32
CA ASN A 319 -23.63 -2.37 24.09
C ASN A 319 -22.98 -1.00 24.27
N GLN A 320 -22.07 -0.90 25.22
CA GLN A 320 -21.31 0.34 25.44
C GLN A 320 -19.98 0.34 24.72
N ASN A 321 -19.69 -0.69 23.93
CA ASN A 321 -18.41 -0.84 23.28
C ASN A 321 -18.53 -1.10 21.79
N VAL A 322 -17.51 -0.65 21.06
CA VAL A 322 -17.21 -1.03 19.69
C VAL A 322 -15.89 -1.75 19.70
N TYR A 323 -15.77 -2.82 18.98
CA TYR A 323 -14.50 -3.51 18.84
C TYR A 323 -14.17 -3.80 17.38
N HIS A 324 -12.89 -3.81 17.06
CA HIS A 324 -12.36 -4.17 15.76
C HIS A 324 -11.06 -4.95 15.93
N SER A 325 -10.87 -5.99 15.12
CA SER A 325 -9.63 -6.74 15.07
C SER A 325 -8.63 -6.04 14.17
N LEU A 326 -7.42 -5.84 14.65
CA LEU A 326 -6.31 -5.21 13.95
C LEU A 326 -5.12 -6.15 13.91
N GLN A 327 -4.35 -6.10 12.85
CA GLN A 327 -3.02 -6.69 12.82
C GLN A 327 -1.97 -5.58 12.81
N LEU A 328 -1.03 -5.63 13.74
CA LEU A 328 0.02 -4.63 13.86
C LEU A 328 1.39 -5.31 13.93
N ARG A 329 2.40 -4.67 13.34
CA ARG A 329 3.79 -5.03 13.54
C ARG A 329 4.28 -4.57 14.91
N ALA A 330 5.35 -5.20 15.40
CA ALA A 330 6.05 -4.65 16.56
C ALA A 330 6.47 -3.20 16.28
N GLY A 331 6.10 -2.27 17.15
CA GLY A 331 6.35 -0.86 16.90
C GLY A 331 5.62 0.08 17.85
N HIS A 332 5.77 1.37 17.56
CA HIS A 332 5.14 2.47 18.29
C HIS A 332 4.08 3.11 17.41
N TYR A 333 2.93 3.40 18.01
CA TYR A 333 1.75 3.88 17.32
C TYR A 333 1.07 5.01 18.08
N GLN A 334 0.32 5.82 17.34
CA GLN A 334 -0.59 6.81 17.88
C GLN A 334 -2.01 6.52 17.35
N LEU A 335 -2.94 6.29 18.25
CA LEU A 335 -4.36 6.30 17.95
C LEU A 335 -4.89 7.72 18.13
N SER A 336 -5.59 8.24 17.14
CA SER A 336 -6.22 9.56 17.19
C SER A 336 -7.67 9.52 16.70
N PHE A 337 -8.51 10.36 17.28
CA PHE A 337 -9.90 10.59 16.88
C PHE A 337 -10.43 11.87 17.49
N HIS A 338 -11.55 12.35 16.97
CA HIS A 338 -12.35 13.41 17.59
C HIS A 338 -13.60 12.79 18.22
N ALA A 339 -13.88 13.15 19.46
CA ALA A 339 -15.06 12.69 20.19
C ALA A 339 -15.94 13.90 20.54
N GLU A 340 -17.12 13.97 19.92
CA GLU A 340 -18.15 14.95 20.22
C GLU A 340 -19.13 14.39 21.26
N GLY A 341 -19.30 15.06 22.38
CA GLY A 341 -20.19 14.63 23.47
C GLY A 341 -20.18 15.64 24.61
N ASN A 342 -20.92 15.34 25.67
CA ASN A 342 -20.95 16.16 26.88
C ASN A 342 -19.57 16.19 27.56
N THR A 343 -19.21 17.28 28.19
CA THR A 343 -17.93 17.46 28.89
C THR A 343 -17.71 16.48 30.04
N SER A 344 -18.79 15.91 30.59
CA SER A 344 -18.74 14.83 31.62
C SER A 344 -18.55 13.46 31.04
N ALA A 345 -18.82 13.26 29.75
CA ALA A 345 -18.70 11.96 29.10
C ALA A 345 -17.24 11.50 29.04
N ARG A 346 -17.03 10.20 29.20
CA ARG A 346 -15.72 9.56 29.19
C ARG A 346 -15.72 8.43 28.18
N ILE A 347 -14.58 8.30 27.52
CA ILE A 347 -14.30 7.23 26.55
C ILE A 347 -13.11 6.45 27.07
N THR A 348 -13.23 5.13 27.11
CA THR A 348 -12.11 4.23 27.38
C THR A 348 -11.71 3.52 26.10
N VAL A 349 -10.43 3.58 25.76
CA VAL A 349 -9.85 2.85 24.64
C VAL A 349 -8.97 1.74 25.17
N GLN A 350 -9.21 0.53 24.69
CA GLN A 350 -8.41 -0.65 25.02
C GLN A 350 -7.87 -1.31 23.76
N LEU A 351 -6.62 -1.77 23.84
CA LEU A 351 -6.01 -2.65 22.84
C LEU A 351 -5.48 -3.89 23.53
N LYS A 352 -6.00 -5.05 23.16
CA LYS A 352 -5.62 -6.34 23.75
C LYS A 352 -5.18 -7.31 22.65
N SER A 353 -4.12 -8.08 22.90
CA SER A 353 -3.76 -9.21 22.05
C SER A 353 -4.84 -10.28 22.12
N ILE A 354 -5.29 -10.77 20.97
CA ILE A 354 -6.28 -11.84 20.87
C ILE A 354 -5.69 -13.18 21.33
N ALA A 355 -4.39 -13.40 21.07
CA ALA A 355 -3.73 -14.68 21.35
C ALA A 355 -3.53 -14.96 22.83
N ASP A 356 -3.23 -13.94 23.66
CA ASP A 356 -2.87 -14.11 25.07
C ASP A 356 -3.60 -13.15 26.03
N GLY A 357 -4.49 -12.31 25.52
CA GLY A 357 -5.26 -11.35 26.31
C GLY A 357 -4.42 -10.21 26.91
N LYS A 358 -3.13 -10.11 26.58
CA LYS A 358 -2.25 -9.04 27.09
C LYS A 358 -2.76 -7.67 26.65
N THR A 359 -2.87 -6.75 27.61
CA THR A 359 -3.30 -5.38 27.35
C THR A 359 -2.12 -4.49 27.00
N TYR A 360 -2.20 -3.81 25.85
CA TYR A 360 -1.20 -2.89 25.34
C TYR A 360 -1.63 -1.43 25.46
N LEU A 361 -2.94 -1.17 25.49
CA LEU A 361 -3.52 0.15 25.74
C LEU A 361 -4.75 -0.03 26.62
N ASP A 362 -4.88 0.82 27.64
CA ASP A 362 -6.09 0.99 28.45
C ASP A 362 -6.10 2.42 29.00
N LYS A 363 -6.91 3.27 28.37
CA LYS A 363 -6.98 4.70 28.75
C LYS A 363 -8.39 5.23 28.70
N THR A 364 -8.78 5.93 29.76
CA THR A 364 -10.02 6.69 29.83
C THR A 364 -9.75 8.18 29.66
N MET A 365 -10.53 8.83 28.81
CA MET A 365 -10.34 10.21 28.37
C MET A 365 -11.66 10.97 28.32
N SER A 366 -11.60 12.30 28.32
CA SER A 366 -12.73 13.19 28.04
C SER A 366 -12.99 13.28 26.54
N CYS A 367 -14.18 13.72 26.16
CA CYS A 367 -14.49 14.12 24.80
C CYS A 367 -13.58 15.27 24.32
N GLY A 368 -13.42 15.39 23.02
CA GLY A 368 -12.56 16.35 22.32
C GLY A 368 -11.60 15.64 21.35
N ASP A 369 -10.54 16.34 20.98
CA ASP A 369 -9.47 15.74 20.16
C ASP A 369 -8.60 14.84 21.04
N VAL A 370 -8.51 13.58 20.66
CA VAL A 370 -7.78 12.56 21.39
C VAL A 370 -6.61 12.06 20.56
N ALA A 371 -5.44 11.97 21.19
CA ALA A 371 -4.27 11.33 20.63
C ALA A 371 -3.60 10.50 21.74
N VAL A 372 -3.49 9.19 21.53
CA VAL A 372 -2.95 8.25 22.52
C VAL A 372 -1.87 7.41 21.90
N ASN A 373 -0.66 7.46 22.49
CA ASN A 373 0.44 6.62 22.07
C ASN A 373 0.39 5.26 22.76
N PHE A 374 0.73 4.22 22.01
CA PHE A 374 0.88 2.85 22.52
C PHE A 374 2.00 2.14 21.76
N SER A 375 2.40 0.97 22.26
CA SER A 375 3.43 0.16 21.62
C SER A 375 3.04 -1.30 21.68
N VAL A 376 3.32 -2.05 20.62
CA VAL A 376 3.17 -3.50 20.59
C VAL A 376 4.52 -4.15 20.34
N ASP A 377 4.74 -5.33 20.89
CA ASP A 377 6.03 -6.03 20.95
C ASP A 377 6.09 -7.30 20.07
N LYS A 378 4.95 -7.65 19.44
CA LYS A 378 4.86 -8.82 18.56
C LYS A 378 4.65 -8.39 17.12
N ASP A 379 5.42 -8.96 16.21
CA ASP A 379 5.28 -8.71 14.78
C ASP A 379 4.01 -9.39 14.26
N TRP A 380 3.15 -8.62 13.61
CA TRP A 380 1.94 -9.07 12.93
C TRP A 380 0.96 -9.88 13.81
N ALA A 381 0.93 -9.61 15.10
CA ALA A 381 -0.04 -10.22 15.97
C ALA A 381 -1.42 -9.55 15.80
N GLU A 382 -2.46 -10.33 16.08
CA GLU A 382 -3.82 -9.82 16.11
C GLU A 382 -4.15 -9.15 17.45
N TYR A 383 -4.74 -7.98 17.35
CA TYR A 383 -5.18 -7.17 18.49
C TYR A 383 -6.64 -6.80 18.35
N GLN A 384 -7.37 -6.82 19.44
CA GLN A 384 -8.71 -6.27 19.53
C GLN A 384 -8.63 -4.82 20.05
N LEU A 385 -8.96 -3.86 19.18
CA LEU A 385 -9.22 -2.48 19.57
C LEU A 385 -10.67 -2.39 20.07
N THR A 386 -10.87 -1.89 21.28
CA THR A 386 -12.19 -1.68 21.85
C THR A 386 -12.32 -0.22 22.30
N ILE A 387 -13.42 0.42 21.94
CA ILE A 387 -13.77 1.77 22.38
C ILE A 387 -15.06 1.68 23.18
N LEU A 388 -14.98 2.10 24.45
CA LEU A 388 -16.08 2.01 25.39
C LEU A 388 -16.49 3.42 25.82
N ARG A 389 -17.77 3.66 25.96
CA ARG A 389 -18.27 4.83 26.70
C ARG A 389 -18.47 4.48 28.18
N SER A 390 -18.18 5.41 29.06
CA SER A 390 -18.29 5.20 30.50
C SER A 390 -19.69 5.43 31.06
N SER A 391 -20.61 5.99 30.25
CA SER A 391 -22.01 6.24 30.68
C SER A 391 -22.98 5.88 29.56
N ALA A 392 -23.98 5.10 29.87
CA ALA A 392 -25.05 4.71 28.95
C ALA A 392 -26.01 5.87 28.59
N LEU A 393 -25.97 6.96 29.34
CA LEU A 393 -26.94 8.05 29.26
C LEU A 393 -26.54 9.18 28.29
N GLU A 394 -25.30 9.16 27.75
CA GLU A 394 -24.80 10.25 26.92
C GLU A 394 -24.43 9.74 25.53
N ALA A 395 -24.93 10.46 24.50
CA ALA A 395 -24.51 10.23 23.13
C ALA A 395 -23.06 10.73 22.94
N ILE A 396 -22.20 9.89 22.37
CA ILE A 396 -20.85 10.26 21.96
C ILE A 396 -20.72 9.94 20.48
N LYS A 397 -20.23 10.91 19.73
CA LYS A 397 -20.00 10.80 18.31
C LYS A 397 -18.50 10.80 18.05
N LEU A 398 -17.99 9.77 17.37
CA LEU A 398 -16.58 9.65 17.01
C LEU A 398 -16.39 9.95 15.53
N SER A 399 -15.34 10.70 15.22
CA SER A 399 -14.90 10.99 13.85
C SER A 399 -13.39 10.96 13.74
N ASN A 400 -12.88 10.82 12.50
CA ASN A 400 -11.44 10.84 12.20
C ASN A 400 -10.61 9.80 12.97
N LEU A 401 -11.19 8.62 13.25
CA LEU A 401 -10.48 7.54 13.93
C LEU A 401 -9.39 6.98 13.00
N SER A 402 -8.15 6.97 13.48
CA SER A 402 -7.00 6.48 12.73
C SER A 402 -5.87 6.01 13.64
N ILE A 403 -5.06 5.09 13.15
CA ILE A 403 -3.80 4.68 13.78
C ILE A 403 -2.66 5.02 12.84
N HIS A 404 -1.69 5.74 13.36
CA HIS A 404 -0.46 6.10 12.66
C HIS A 404 0.74 5.48 13.38
N THR A 405 1.83 5.21 12.65
CA THR A 405 3.10 4.93 13.30
C THR A 405 3.53 6.18 14.07
N ALA A 406 3.90 5.99 15.32
CA ALA A 406 4.49 7.04 16.14
C ALA A 406 6.01 6.89 16.11
N GLU A 407 6.73 7.99 15.93
CA GLU A 407 8.17 7.95 16.19
C GLU A 407 8.41 7.64 17.68
N THR A 408 9.36 6.75 17.95
CA THR A 408 9.88 6.65 19.32
C THR A 408 10.35 8.03 19.72
N SER A 409 9.92 8.51 20.87
CA SER A 409 10.43 9.78 21.41
C SER A 409 11.92 9.62 21.85
N THR A 410 12.76 9.33 20.88
CA THR A 410 14.22 9.32 21.04
C THR A 410 14.78 10.74 21.11
N GLY A 411 13.91 11.75 21.19
CA GLY A 411 14.29 13.17 21.23
C GLY A 411 14.81 13.71 19.90
N ILE A 412 14.64 12.97 18.79
CA ILE A 412 14.98 13.44 17.43
C ILE A 412 13.70 13.61 16.64
N THR A 413 13.24 14.84 16.51
CA THR A 413 12.10 15.19 15.66
C THR A 413 12.60 15.58 14.27
N VAL A 414 12.07 14.97 13.21
CA VAL A 414 12.26 15.47 11.84
C VAL A 414 11.45 16.76 11.69
N ILE A 415 12.13 17.86 11.50
CA ILE A 415 11.50 19.20 11.42
C ILE A 415 11.11 19.45 9.96
N ARG A 416 9.83 19.73 9.72
CA ARG A 416 9.38 20.39 8.48
C ARG A 416 9.73 21.89 8.57
N PRO A 417 10.20 22.54 7.49
CA PRO A 417 10.51 23.96 7.52
C PRO A 417 9.25 24.78 7.78
N ASN A 418 9.26 25.57 8.81
CA ASN A 418 8.30 26.64 9.03
C ASN A 418 9.03 27.98 8.85
N ASP A 419 8.38 29.00 8.31
CA ASP A 419 8.94 30.26 7.78
C ASP A 419 9.67 31.19 8.77
N GLN A 420 10.00 30.72 9.96
CA GLN A 420 10.79 31.50 10.93
C GLN A 420 12.26 31.00 10.96
N PRO A 421 13.22 31.91 10.96
CA PRO A 421 14.64 31.52 10.95
C PRO A 421 15.01 30.73 12.21
N ALA A 422 15.46 29.50 12.01
CA ALA A 422 15.88 28.62 13.09
C ALA A 422 17.12 29.16 13.80
N ARG A 423 17.18 29.02 15.13
CA ARG A 423 18.35 29.33 15.95
C ARG A 423 19.05 28.04 16.33
N TYR A 424 20.38 28.03 16.23
CA TYR A 424 21.22 26.87 16.47
C TYR A 424 22.11 27.10 17.67
N TYR A 425 22.31 26.06 18.49
CA TYR A 425 23.13 26.11 19.69
C TYR A 425 23.99 24.84 19.81
N THR A 426 25.19 24.94 20.36
CA THR A 426 25.97 23.80 20.80
C THR A 426 25.33 23.17 22.04
N LEU A 427 25.77 21.97 22.43
CA LEU A 427 25.30 21.33 23.68
C LEU A 427 25.57 22.15 24.92
N ASN A 428 26.58 23.02 24.87
CA ASN A 428 26.95 23.93 25.98
C ASN A 428 26.18 25.24 25.96
N GLY A 429 25.12 25.36 25.11
CA GLY A 429 24.26 26.53 25.03
C GLY A 429 24.77 27.69 24.19
N ASN A 430 25.98 27.59 23.59
CA ASN A 430 26.51 28.64 22.74
C ASN A 430 25.80 28.68 21.37
N ARG A 431 25.43 29.88 20.92
CA ARG A 431 24.81 30.08 19.62
C ARG A 431 25.78 29.70 18.48
N THR A 432 25.30 28.95 17.49
CA THR A 432 26.08 28.50 16.33
C THR A 432 25.25 28.64 15.05
N ASN A 433 25.73 28.12 13.94
CA ASN A 433 25.04 28.12 12.66
C ASN A 433 24.70 26.69 12.18
N ALA A 434 23.91 26.58 11.10
CA ALA A 434 23.44 25.33 10.55
C ALA A 434 24.55 24.45 9.92
N SER A 435 25.77 24.95 9.76
CA SER A 435 26.87 24.23 9.11
C SER A 435 27.88 23.60 10.10
N GLN A 436 27.67 23.79 11.39
CA GLN A 436 28.56 23.21 12.38
C GLN A 436 28.34 21.70 12.52
N ARG A 437 29.38 20.90 12.22
CA ARG A 437 29.32 19.44 12.39
C ARG A 437 29.27 19.04 13.86
N GLY A 438 28.57 17.95 14.13
CA GLY A 438 28.42 17.41 15.48
C GLY A 438 27.00 17.54 16.01
N MET A 439 26.83 17.32 17.32
CA MET A 439 25.51 17.39 17.96
C MET A 439 25.19 18.84 18.28
N ILE A 440 24.08 19.33 17.72
CA ILE A 440 23.59 20.71 17.91
C ILE A 440 22.13 20.72 18.34
N ILE A 441 21.73 21.82 18.96
CA ILE A 441 20.36 22.09 19.37
C ILE A 441 19.80 23.13 18.41
N ARG A 442 18.67 22.85 17.78
CA ARG A 442 17.89 23.81 16.98
C ARG A 442 16.67 24.26 17.75
N GLN A 443 16.44 25.55 17.80
CA GLN A 443 15.27 26.16 18.39
C GLN A 443 14.48 26.91 17.31
N GLU A 444 13.20 26.58 17.11
CA GLU A 444 12.33 27.16 16.11
C GLU A 444 10.87 27.07 16.57
N GLY A 445 10.11 28.14 16.43
CA GLY A 445 8.69 28.19 16.77
C GLY A 445 8.37 27.76 18.21
N GLY A 446 9.27 28.03 19.17
CA GLY A 446 9.10 27.62 20.58
C GLY A 446 9.47 26.16 20.87
N ARG A 447 9.91 25.40 19.89
CA ARG A 447 10.38 23.99 20.04
C ARG A 447 11.89 23.92 20.03
N THR A 448 12.41 23.01 20.83
CA THR A 448 13.88 22.76 20.92
C THR A 448 14.16 21.31 20.56
N VAL A 449 15.07 21.10 19.61
CA VAL A 449 15.41 19.77 19.08
C VAL A 449 16.92 19.58 19.04
N LYS A 450 17.40 18.38 19.41
CA LYS A 450 18.79 17.95 19.25
C LYS A 450 18.93 17.14 17.96
N TYR A 451 19.98 17.41 17.17
CA TYR A 451 20.31 16.60 16.00
C TYR A 451 21.81 16.57 15.72
N ILE A 452 22.24 15.59 14.94
CA ILE A 452 23.64 15.43 14.55
C ILE A 452 23.77 15.84 13.08
N LEU A 453 24.62 16.84 12.84
CA LEU A 453 25.11 17.14 11.50
C LEU A 453 26.37 16.30 11.22
N LYS A 454 26.30 15.43 10.23
CA LYS A 454 27.43 14.61 9.77
C LYS A 454 28.36 15.38 8.85
#